data_a4ee2982f52bae8715dadaf02dc94c62
#
_entry.id   a4ee2982f52bae8715dadaf02dc94c62
#
_cell.length_a   1.000
_cell.length_b   1.000
_cell.length_c   1.000
_cell.angle_alpha   90.00
_cell.angle_beta   90.00
_cell.angle_gamma   90.00
#
_symmetry.space_group_name_H-M   'P 1'
#
loop_
_entity.id
_entity.type
_entity.pdbx_description
1 polymer ?
#
loop_
_entity_poly.entity_id
_entity_poly.type
_entity_poly.pdbx_seq_one_letter_code
_entity_poly.pdbx_strand_id
1 'polypeptide(L)'
;KEISYIHSEAYAAGELKHGTISLIEEGTLVTAILTQKELYKKSISNIVEVRTRGAFVLAITNEGNHEIEKAADYVVYIPQTNRYFANSLAIIPLQLFGYYISVGRGCDVDKPRNLAKSVTVE
;
A
#
# COMPACT_ATOMS: atom_id res chain seq x y z
N LYS A 1 -0.46 1.39 10.50
CA LYS A 1 0.14 0.85 11.74
C LYS A 1 -0.65 1.21 13.02
N GLU A 2 -1.23 2.40 13.11
CA GLU A 2 -1.84 2.94 14.35
C GLU A 2 -3.06 2.17 14.83
N ILE A 3 -3.89 1.66 13.92
CA ILE A 3 -5.13 0.94 14.25
C ILE A 3 -4.97 -0.57 14.22
N SER A 4 -4.03 -1.11 13.44
CA SER A 4 -3.80 -2.55 13.28
C SER A 4 -2.60 -3.08 14.07
N TYR A 5 -1.75 -2.19 14.57
CA TYR A 5 -0.51 -2.50 15.30
C TYR A 5 0.47 -3.38 14.50
N ILE A 6 0.41 -3.28 13.17
CA ILE A 6 1.35 -3.90 12.26
C ILE A 6 2.36 -2.84 11.83
N HIS A 7 3.65 -3.17 11.92
CA HIS A 7 4.69 -2.30 11.40
C HIS A 7 4.50 -2.10 9.89
N SER A 8 4.58 -0.87 9.43
CA SER A 8 4.48 -0.53 8.02
C SER A 8 5.24 0.75 7.72
N GLU A 9 5.87 0.78 6.57
CA GLU A 9 6.60 1.94 6.07
C GLU A 9 6.25 2.20 4.61
N ALA A 10 6.37 3.44 4.18
CA ALA A 10 6.09 3.85 2.81
C ALA A 10 7.34 4.42 2.15
N TYR A 11 7.62 3.97 0.93
CA TYR A 11 8.76 4.38 0.13
C TYR A 11 8.32 4.73 -1.28
N ALA A 12 9.04 5.64 -1.92
CA ALA A 12 8.99 5.72 -3.37
C ALA A 12 9.53 4.41 -3.96
N ALA A 13 8.84 3.83 -4.96
CA ALA A 13 9.19 2.51 -5.50
C ALA A 13 10.65 2.41 -6.00
N GLY A 14 11.21 3.52 -6.50
CA GLY A 14 12.61 3.60 -6.91
C GLY A 14 13.61 3.53 -5.75
N GLU A 15 13.20 3.95 -4.56
CA GLU A 15 14.07 4.00 -3.37
C GLU A 15 14.22 2.64 -2.69
N LEU A 16 13.34 1.68 -2.97
CA LEU A 16 13.42 0.32 -2.40
C LEU A 16 14.79 -0.34 -2.63
N LYS A 17 15.42 -0.07 -3.77
CA LYS A 17 16.72 -0.65 -4.15
C LYS A 17 17.89 -0.14 -3.32
N HIS A 18 17.71 0.96 -2.59
CA HIS A 18 18.77 1.58 -1.78
C HIS A 18 18.93 0.99 -0.37
N GLY A 19 18.44 -0.24 -0.16
CA GLY A 19 18.64 -0.98 1.10
C GLY A 19 17.38 -1.68 1.58
N THR A 20 16.24 -1.02 1.61
CA THR A 20 14.98 -1.54 2.18
C THR A 20 14.47 -2.81 1.50
N ILE A 21 14.83 -3.03 0.25
CA ILE A 21 14.48 -4.27 -0.47
C ILE A 21 15.07 -5.52 0.20
N SER A 22 16.13 -5.37 0.99
CA SER A 22 16.72 -6.49 1.76
C SER A 22 15.81 -7.00 2.88
N LEU A 23 14.78 -6.23 3.26
CA LEU A 23 13.79 -6.62 4.25
C LEU A 23 12.63 -7.43 3.64
N ILE A 24 12.61 -7.59 2.32
CA ILE A 24 11.61 -8.40 1.63
C ILE A 24 11.99 -9.87 1.75
N GLU A 25 11.09 -10.63 2.35
CA GLU A 25 11.16 -12.07 2.49
C GLU A 25 9.84 -12.73 2.09
N GLU A 26 9.79 -14.04 2.06
CA GLU A 26 8.58 -14.80 1.69
C GLU A 26 7.38 -14.38 2.54
N GLY A 27 6.29 -13.99 1.88
CA GLY A 27 5.06 -13.54 2.51
C GLY A 27 5.05 -12.08 2.97
N THR A 28 6.12 -11.32 2.78
CA THR A 28 6.10 -9.87 3.06
C THR A 28 5.03 -9.19 2.20
N LEU A 29 4.06 -8.53 2.83
CA LEU A 29 3.04 -7.78 2.10
C LEU A 29 3.61 -6.45 1.59
N VAL A 30 3.55 -6.27 0.28
CA VAL A 30 3.86 -5.02 -0.39
C VAL A 30 2.60 -4.43 -1.01
N THR A 31 2.17 -3.26 -0.54
CA THR A 31 1.07 -2.52 -1.17
C THR A 31 1.64 -1.48 -2.12
N ALA A 32 1.42 -1.68 -3.41
CA ALA A 32 1.93 -0.82 -4.48
C ALA A 32 0.84 0.13 -4.98
N ILE A 33 1.13 1.43 -5.05
CA ILE A 33 0.19 2.46 -5.54
C ILE A 33 0.70 2.99 -6.87
N LEU A 34 -0.07 2.76 -7.94
CA LEU A 34 0.28 3.14 -9.31
C LEU A 34 -0.80 4.07 -9.87
N THR A 35 -0.69 5.36 -9.59
CA THR A 35 -1.66 6.37 -10.06
C THR A 35 -1.11 7.28 -11.16
N GLN A 36 0.21 7.22 -11.44
CA GLN A 36 0.89 8.05 -12.42
C GLN A 36 1.25 7.21 -13.66
N LYS A 37 0.54 7.42 -14.76
CA LYS A 37 0.69 6.63 -16.00
C LYS A 37 2.11 6.62 -16.55
N GLU A 38 2.79 7.76 -16.46
CA GLU A 38 4.18 7.94 -16.91
C GLU A 38 5.18 7.08 -16.13
N LEU A 39 4.83 6.64 -14.93
CA LEU A 39 5.68 5.82 -14.06
C LEU A 39 5.30 4.34 -14.05
N TYR A 40 4.22 3.93 -14.72
CA TYR A 40 3.74 2.53 -14.66
C TYR A 40 4.82 1.50 -14.96
N LYS A 41 5.56 1.66 -16.06
CA LYS A 41 6.60 0.71 -16.47
C LYS A 41 7.71 0.59 -15.41
N LYS A 42 8.14 1.72 -14.85
CA LYS A 42 9.18 1.71 -13.80
C LYS A 42 8.66 1.06 -12.51
N SER A 43 7.45 1.40 -12.12
CA SER A 43 6.81 0.84 -10.92
C SER A 43 6.58 -0.66 -11.06
N ILE A 44 6.08 -1.13 -12.20
CA ILE A 44 5.88 -2.56 -12.48
C ILE A 44 7.23 -3.30 -12.41
N SER A 45 8.31 -2.75 -12.97
CA SER A 45 9.63 -3.35 -12.86
C SER A 45 10.09 -3.51 -11.40
N ASN A 46 9.85 -2.51 -10.56
CA ASN A 46 10.18 -2.59 -9.13
C ASN A 46 9.29 -3.60 -8.39
N ILE A 47 8.03 -3.69 -8.77
CA ILE A 47 7.09 -4.68 -8.21
C ILE A 47 7.51 -6.11 -8.55
N VAL A 48 7.87 -6.37 -9.80
CA VAL A 48 8.41 -7.68 -10.21
C VAL A 48 9.62 -8.04 -9.36
N GLU A 49 10.51 -7.10 -9.08
CA GLU A 49 11.70 -7.36 -8.27
C GLU A 49 11.37 -7.74 -6.82
N VAL A 50 10.44 -7.05 -6.16
CA VAL A 50 10.03 -7.43 -4.80
C VAL A 50 9.30 -8.76 -4.78
N ARG A 51 8.50 -9.05 -5.81
CA ARG A 51 7.80 -10.31 -5.94
C ARG A 51 8.76 -11.50 -6.15
N THR A 52 9.84 -11.33 -6.90
CA THR A 52 10.87 -12.38 -7.05
C THR A 52 11.61 -12.68 -5.74
N ARG A 53 11.50 -11.81 -4.74
CA ARG A 53 12.04 -12.02 -3.38
C ARG A 53 11.03 -12.64 -2.42
N GLY A 54 9.84 -13.01 -2.90
CA GLY A 54 8.80 -13.66 -2.11
C GLY A 54 7.71 -12.70 -1.58
N ALA A 55 7.70 -11.43 -1.98
CA ALA A 55 6.64 -10.51 -1.57
C ALA A 55 5.29 -10.94 -2.12
N PHE A 56 4.26 -10.79 -1.29
CA PHE A 56 2.86 -10.82 -1.69
C PHE A 56 2.44 -9.40 -2.07
N VAL A 57 2.02 -9.18 -3.30
CA VAL A 57 1.77 -7.84 -3.84
C VAL A 57 0.29 -7.54 -4.00
N LEU A 58 -0.17 -6.50 -3.28
CA LEU A 58 -1.46 -5.85 -3.49
C LEU A 58 -1.23 -4.55 -4.26
N ALA A 59 -1.73 -4.44 -5.50
CA ALA A 59 -1.60 -3.23 -6.29
C ALA A 59 -2.90 -2.42 -6.28
N ILE A 60 -2.77 -1.09 -6.13
CA ILE A 60 -3.86 -0.12 -6.30
C ILE A 60 -3.50 0.74 -7.52
N THR A 61 -4.35 0.73 -8.54
CA THR A 61 -4.06 1.40 -9.80
C THR A 61 -5.32 1.94 -10.46
N ASN A 62 -5.15 2.84 -11.44
CA ASN A 62 -6.27 3.33 -12.22
C ASN A 62 -6.81 2.25 -13.16
N GLU A 63 -8.11 2.29 -13.41
CA GLU A 63 -8.76 1.49 -14.46
C GLU A 63 -8.01 1.59 -15.80
N GLY A 64 -7.91 0.46 -16.50
CA GLY A 64 -7.19 0.34 -17.76
C GLY A 64 -5.71 0.00 -17.67
N ASN A 65 -5.12 -0.07 -16.46
CA ASN A 65 -3.75 -0.57 -16.28
C ASN A 65 -3.75 -2.08 -16.02
N HIS A 66 -3.99 -2.88 -17.05
CA HIS A 66 -4.01 -4.35 -16.95
C HIS A 66 -2.62 -5.00 -16.95
N GLU A 67 -1.57 -4.25 -17.29
CA GLU A 67 -0.20 -4.80 -17.26
C GLU A 67 0.21 -5.22 -15.84
N ILE A 68 -0.32 -4.54 -14.81
CA ILE A 68 -0.02 -4.83 -13.40
C ILE A 68 -0.49 -6.22 -12.96
N GLU A 69 -1.54 -6.77 -13.58
CA GLU A 69 -2.09 -8.08 -13.24
C GLU A 69 -1.06 -9.21 -13.37
N LYS A 70 -0.04 -9.04 -14.20
CA LYS A 70 1.07 -10.00 -14.37
C LYS A 70 2.09 -9.93 -13.22
N ALA A 71 2.12 -8.81 -12.51
CA ALA A 71 3.13 -8.51 -11.50
C ALA A 71 2.57 -8.49 -10.07
N ALA A 72 1.26 -8.40 -9.90
CA ALA A 72 0.62 -8.36 -8.60
C ALA A 72 -0.20 -9.62 -8.33
N ASP A 73 -0.37 -9.97 -7.06
CA ASP A 73 -1.21 -11.09 -6.63
C ASP A 73 -2.68 -10.65 -6.52
N TYR A 74 -2.91 -9.40 -6.11
CA TYR A 74 -4.22 -8.76 -6.14
C TYR A 74 -4.14 -7.35 -6.69
N VAL A 75 -5.19 -6.94 -7.42
CA VAL A 75 -5.30 -5.60 -7.99
C VAL A 75 -6.63 -4.97 -7.58
N VAL A 76 -6.55 -3.76 -7.06
CA VAL A 76 -7.70 -2.89 -6.81
C VAL A 76 -7.68 -1.75 -7.82
N TYR A 77 -8.72 -1.65 -8.61
CA TYR A 77 -8.87 -0.57 -9.58
C TYR A 77 -9.60 0.62 -8.95
N ILE A 78 -9.06 1.81 -9.17
CA ILE A 78 -9.73 3.07 -8.85
C ILE A 78 -10.12 3.77 -10.15
N PRO A 79 -11.23 4.53 -10.16
CA PRO A 79 -11.65 5.29 -11.34
C PRO A 79 -10.56 6.23 -11.86
N GLN A 80 -10.51 6.41 -13.17
CA GLN A 80 -9.64 7.43 -13.74
C GLN A 80 -10.10 8.82 -13.33
N THR A 81 -9.18 9.65 -12.90
CA THR A 81 -9.44 11.02 -12.51
C THR A 81 -8.28 11.93 -12.89
N ASN A 82 -8.45 13.23 -12.66
CA ASN A 82 -7.36 14.18 -12.78
C ASN A 82 -6.21 13.83 -11.83
N ARG A 83 -4.97 13.98 -12.28
CA ARG A 83 -3.75 13.64 -11.53
C ARG A 83 -3.70 14.24 -10.12
N TYR A 84 -4.30 15.42 -9.93
CA TYR A 84 -4.30 16.09 -8.63
C TYR A 84 -5.24 15.44 -7.61
N PHE A 85 -6.25 14.70 -8.08
CA PHE A 85 -7.22 14.01 -7.23
C PHE A 85 -6.97 12.50 -7.11
N ALA A 86 -6.03 11.95 -7.87
CA ALA A 86 -5.74 10.52 -7.89
C ALA A 86 -5.36 9.98 -6.50
N ASN A 87 -4.61 10.76 -5.71
CA ASN A 87 -4.22 10.37 -4.36
C ASN A 87 -5.42 10.32 -3.40
N SER A 88 -6.40 11.21 -3.57
CA SER A 88 -7.63 11.22 -2.78
C SER A 88 -8.51 10.00 -3.05
N LEU A 89 -8.46 9.44 -4.27
CA LEU A 89 -9.12 8.18 -4.57
C LEU A 89 -8.31 6.98 -4.08
N ALA A 90 -7.00 7.00 -4.24
CA ALA A 90 -6.13 5.89 -3.84
C ALA A 90 -6.10 5.66 -2.33
N ILE A 91 -6.34 6.69 -1.49
CA ILE A 91 -6.38 6.54 -0.04
C ILE A 91 -7.60 5.74 0.44
N ILE A 92 -8.72 5.76 -0.28
CA ILE A 92 -9.97 5.08 0.12
C ILE A 92 -9.76 3.57 0.29
N PRO A 93 -9.25 2.81 -0.72
CA PRO A 93 -8.98 1.39 -0.53
C PRO A 93 -7.93 1.12 0.54
N LEU A 94 -6.96 2.03 0.76
CA LEU A 94 -6.00 1.88 1.85
C LEU A 94 -6.64 2.05 3.24
N GLN A 95 -7.58 2.97 3.39
CA GLN A 95 -8.34 3.14 4.63
C GLN A 95 -9.19 1.90 4.90
N LEU A 96 -9.90 1.39 3.90
CA LEU A 96 -10.67 0.14 4.01
C LEU A 96 -9.76 -1.05 4.35
N PHE A 97 -8.61 -1.15 3.70
CA PHE A 97 -7.62 -2.17 3.99
C PHE A 97 -7.16 -2.11 5.46
N GLY A 98 -6.78 -0.92 5.94
CA GLY A 98 -6.40 -0.72 7.33
C GLY A 98 -7.53 -1.09 8.31
N TYR A 99 -8.77 -0.72 8.01
CA TYR A 99 -9.95 -1.07 8.78
C TYR A 99 -10.15 -2.58 8.86
N TYR A 100 -10.22 -3.27 7.72
CA TYR A 100 -10.48 -4.72 7.70
C TYR A 100 -9.36 -5.55 8.34
N ILE A 101 -8.11 -5.14 8.16
CA ILE A 101 -6.98 -5.78 8.86
C ILE A 101 -7.13 -5.62 10.39
N SER A 102 -7.51 -4.45 10.86
CA SER A 102 -7.70 -4.18 12.30
C SER A 102 -8.83 -5.01 12.87
N VAL A 103 -9.98 -5.05 12.17
CA VAL A 103 -11.13 -5.88 12.55
C VAL A 103 -10.75 -7.36 12.56
N GLY A 104 -10.07 -7.85 11.52
CA GLY A 104 -9.61 -9.24 11.42
C GLY A 104 -8.63 -9.65 12.52
N ARG A 105 -7.91 -8.69 13.08
CA ARG A 105 -7.03 -8.88 14.26
C ARG A 105 -7.75 -8.73 15.61
N GLY A 106 -9.04 -8.43 15.62
CA GLY A 106 -9.79 -8.17 16.85
C GLY A 106 -9.43 -6.85 17.54
N CYS A 107 -8.88 -5.88 16.79
CA CYS A 107 -8.54 -4.57 17.33
C CYS A 107 -9.78 -3.66 17.36
N ASP A 108 -9.84 -2.79 18.38
CA ASP A 108 -10.86 -1.73 18.43
C ASP A 108 -10.43 -0.58 17.51
N VAL A 109 -11.11 -0.44 16.37
CA VAL A 109 -10.79 0.58 15.36
C VAL A 109 -11.25 1.98 15.76
N ASP A 110 -12.24 2.07 16.65
CA ASP A 110 -12.78 3.34 17.12
C ASP A 110 -12.01 3.92 18.30
N LYS A 111 -11.34 3.05 19.04
CA LYS A 111 -10.54 3.42 20.23
C LYS A 111 -9.16 2.77 20.19
N PRO A 112 -8.31 3.13 19.23
CA PRO A 112 -6.94 2.63 19.21
C PRO A 112 -6.21 3.02 20.51
N ARG A 113 -5.46 2.07 21.06
CA ARG A 113 -4.85 2.20 22.41
C ARG A 113 -3.88 3.38 22.58
N ASN A 114 -3.31 3.90 21.49
CA ASN A 114 -2.33 4.98 21.50
C ASN A 114 -2.85 6.29 20.84
N LEU A 115 -4.13 6.34 20.46
CA LEU A 115 -4.75 7.52 19.90
C LEU A 115 -5.67 8.17 20.94
N ALA A 116 -5.20 9.24 21.56
CA ALA A 116 -6.04 10.13 22.33
C ALA A 116 -6.61 11.22 21.43
N LYS A 117 -7.90 11.54 21.55
CA LYS A 117 -8.54 12.66 20.81
C LYS A 117 -7.98 14.03 21.19
N SER A 118 -7.40 14.12 22.36
CA SER A 118 -6.61 15.26 22.82
C SER A 118 -5.45 14.75 23.67
N VAL A 119 -4.25 15.19 23.37
CA VAL A 119 -3.08 14.94 24.23
C VAL A 119 -2.90 16.20 25.05
N THR A 120 -3.31 16.16 26.30
CA THR A 120 -2.89 17.15 27.30
C THR A 120 -1.64 16.60 27.95
N VAL A 121 -0.49 17.08 27.48
CA VAL A 121 0.78 16.85 28.15
C VAL A 121 1.04 18.08 28.99
N GLU A 122 0.99 17.97 30.30
CA GLU A 122 1.61 18.94 31.23
C GLU A 122 3.10 18.62 31.37
#